data_2e32b261a80db6e0993b6dec837e75d9
#
_entry.id   2e32b261a80db6e0993b6dec837e75d9
#
_cell.length_a   1.000
_cell.length_b   1.000
_cell.length_c   1.000
_cell.angle_alpha   90.00
_cell.angle_beta   90.00
_cell.angle_gamma   90.00
#
_symmetry.space_group_name_H-M   'P 1'
#
loop_
_entity.id
_entity.type
_entity.pdbx_description
1 polymer ?
#
loop_
_entity_poly.entity_id
_entity_poly.type
_entity_poly.pdbx_seq_one_letter_code
_entity_poly.pdbx_strand_id
1 'polypeptide(L)'
;TLAKISVVLGEYIAEYHLDALALRCWNELETYLRVCPCVLLSELNDRGITASCEIDMCSAITMRAMALAAESPATVLDWNNNYGDDENKVILFHCGPVAQSLMTAKGTVTEHKMFAKNDPGSGWGCNEGRIKPMPVTISNCQTKDGKILVYASEARFTDDPIEDGYFGCAGVCEIPDLQNKLIRLARGGFKHHTSICEGHMKDILKEAFTTYLGY
;
A
#
# COMPACT_ATOMS: atom_id res chain seq x y z
N THR A 1 15.67 6.30 -16.65
CA THR A 1 14.78 5.13 -16.84
C THR A 1 13.41 5.42 -16.24
N LEU A 2 13.28 5.83 -14.96
CA LEU A 2 11.99 6.10 -14.30
C LEU A 2 11.09 7.06 -15.10
N ALA A 3 11.61 8.19 -15.58
CA ALA A 3 10.83 9.13 -16.37
C ALA A 3 10.26 8.50 -17.66
N LYS A 4 10.99 7.58 -18.31
CA LYS A 4 10.46 6.85 -19.47
C LYS A 4 9.33 5.90 -19.07
N ILE A 5 9.47 5.19 -17.95
CA ILE A 5 8.40 4.33 -17.41
C ILE A 5 7.16 5.17 -17.08
N SER A 6 7.33 6.35 -16.47
CA SER A 6 6.22 7.26 -16.17
C SER A 6 5.46 7.68 -17.43
N VAL A 7 6.16 8.01 -18.51
CA VAL A 7 5.53 8.37 -19.80
C VAL A 7 4.73 7.17 -20.35
N VAL A 8 5.35 5.99 -20.42
CA VAL A 8 4.70 4.78 -20.94
C VAL A 8 3.47 4.40 -20.10
N LEU A 9 3.58 4.46 -18.78
CA LEU A 9 2.42 4.22 -17.91
C LEU A 9 1.32 5.24 -18.16
N GLY A 10 1.67 6.52 -18.32
CA GLY A 10 0.71 7.58 -18.66
C GLY A 10 -0.01 7.34 -19.98
N GLU A 11 0.71 6.87 -21.02
CA GLU A 11 0.13 6.50 -22.31
C GLU A 11 -0.85 5.32 -22.16
N TYR A 12 -0.48 4.24 -21.46
CA TYR A 12 -1.38 3.11 -21.20
C TYR A 12 -2.61 3.53 -20.40
N ILE A 13 -2.44 4.32 -19.34
CA ILE A 13 -3.55 4.82 -18.54
C ILE A 13 -4.54 5.58 -19.42
N ALA A 14 -4.04 6.45 -20.29
CA ALA A 14 -4.89 7.25 -21.19
C ALA A 14 -5.54 6.38 -22.28
N GLU A 15 -4.78 5.50 -22.92
CA GLU A 15 -5.27 4.64 -24.02
C GLU A 15 -6.35 3.67 -23.57
N TYR A 16 -6.14 3.04 -22.40
CA TYR A 16 -7.07 2.02 -21.88
C TYR A 16 -8.05 2.55 -20.84
N HIS A 17 -8.05 3.86 -20.57
CA HIS A 17 -8.92 4.52 -19.57
C HIS A 17 -8.82 3.83 -18.19
N LEU A 18 -7.60 3.59 -17.72
CA LEU A 18 -7.38 2.85 -16.50
C LEU A 18 -7.66 3.72 -15.26
N ASP A 19 -8.52 3.23 -14.38
CA ASP A 19 -8.77 3.78 -13.04
C ASP A 19 -7.82 3.22 -11.98
N ALA A 20 -7.29 2.02 -12.24
CA ALA A 20 -6.39 1.31 -11.35
C ALA A 20 -5.44 0.42 -12.14
N LEU A 21 -4.28 0.13 -11.58
CA LEU A 21 -3.31 -0.80 -12.14
C LEU A 21 -2.53 -1.55 -11.06
N ALA A 22 -1.94 -2.67 -11.43
CA ALA A 22 -0.98 -3.40 -10.60
C ALA A 22 0.29 -3.63 -11.43
N LEU A 23 1.40 -3.05 -10.98
CA LEU A 23 2.66 -3.08 -11.72
C LEU A 23 3.55 -4.22 -11.23
N ARG A 24 4.06 -5.03 -12.17
CA ARG A 24 5.04 -6.08 -11.87
C ARG A 24 6.42 -5.46 -11.69
N CYS A 25 6.75 -5.06 -10.46
CA CYS A 25 8.05 -4.48 -10.13
C CYS A 25 9.05 -5.56 -9.73
N TRP A 26 8.70 -6.38 -8.80
CA TRP A 26 9.52 -7.38 -8.13
C TRP A 26 9.60 -8.70 -8.93
N ASN A 27 10.74 -9.18 -9.41
CA ASN A 27 12.11 -8.60 -9.41
C ASN A 27 12.46 -7.97 -10.77
N GLU A 28 11.53 -7.91 -11.71
CA GLU A 28 11.84 -7.67 -13.11
C GLU A 28 12.38 -6.25 -13.35
N LEU A 29 11.71 -5.24 -12.84
CA LEU A 29 12.16 -3.86 -13.06
C LEU A 29 13.49 -3.58 -12.35
N GLU A 30 13.65 -4.12 -11.14
CA GLU A 30 14.89 -4.00 -10.38
C GLU A 30 16.06 -4.70 -11.08
N THR A 31 15.82 -5.87 -11.63
CA THR A 31 16.89 -6.67 -12.27
C THR A 31 17.22 -6.16 -13.67
N TYR A 32 16.22 -5.94 -14.53
CA TYR A 32 16.46 -5.61 -15.93
C TYR A 32 16.66 -4.11 -16.16
N LEU A 33 15.95 -3.26 -15.44
CA LEU A 33 15.99 -1.80 -15.59
C LEU A 33 16.75 -1.10 -14.47
N ARG A 34 17.09 -1.83 -13.40
CA ARG A 34 17.85 -1.35 -12.23
C ARG A 34 17.12 -0.22 -11.49
N VAL A 35 15.78 -0.23 -11.51
CA VAL A 35 14.95 0.80 -10.87
C VAL A 35 13.79 0.17 -10.12
N CYS A 36 13.39 0.81 -9.01
CA CYS A 36 12.14 0.55 -8.32
C CYS A 36 11.11 1.60 -8.77
N PRO A 37 9.89 1.21 -9.15
CA PRO A 37 8.89 2.17 -9.61
C PRO A 37 8.11 2.81 -8.47
N CYS A 38 8.48 2.61 -7.21
CA CYS A 38 7.70 2.99 -6.02
C CYS A 38 7.30 4.47 -6.01
N VAL A 39 8.22 5.37 -6.37
CA VAL A 39 7.92 6.81 -6.47
C VAL A 39 6.90 7.12 -7.56
N LEU A 40 6.86 6.34 -8.64
CA LEU A 40 5.87 6.51 -9.71
C LEU A 40 4.49 6.02 -9.25
N LEU A 41 4.44 4.91 -8.51
CA LEU A 41 3.19 4.42 -7.92
C LEU A 41 2.65 5.40 -6.88
N SER A 42 3.54 6.00 -6.07
CA SER A 42 3.21 7.07 -5.13
C SER A 42 2.56 8.27 -5.84
N GLU A 43 3.15 8.73 -6.94
CA GLU A 43 2.62 9.84 -7.75
C GLU A 43 1.26 9.49 -8.37
N LEU A 44 1.10 8.30 -8.92
CA LEU A 44 -0.16 7.84 -9.49
C LEU A 44 -1.26 7.81 -8.44
N ASN A 45 -0.97 7.28 -7.24
CA ASN A 45 -1.90 7.25 -6.13
C ASN A 45 -2.36 8.66 -5.72
N ASP A 46 -1.44 9.63 -5.64
CA ASP A 46 -1.79 11.03 -5.38
C ASP A 46 -2.68 11.66 -6.46
N ARG A 47 -2.54 11.21 -7.70
CA ARG A 47 -3.35 11.69 -8.84
C ARG A 47 -4.70 10.99 -8.97
N GLY A 48 -5.04 10.08 -8.05
CA GLY A 48 -6.30 9.34 -8.05
C GLY A 48 -6.33 8.12 -8.98
N ILE A 49 -5.18 7.74 -9.57
CA ILE A 49 -5.00 6.48 -10.29
C ILE A 49 -4.43 5.47 -9.32
N THR A 50 -5.25 4.57 -8.82
CA THR A 50 -4.76 3.60 -7.82
C THR A 50 -3.76 2.62 -8.43
N ALA A 51 -2.54 2.63 -7.88
CA ALA A 51 -1.44 1.87 -8.41
C ALA A 51 -0.82 0.98 -7.32
N SER A 52 -1.03 -0.33 -7.43
CA SER A 52 -0.44 -1.34 -6.55
C SER A 52 0.86 -1.86 -7.14
N CYS A 53 1.78 -2.28 -6.26
CA CYS A 53 3.01 -2.96 -6.65
C CYS A 53 2.83 -4.48 -6.67
N GLU A 54 3.90 -5.19 -7.08
CA GLU A 54 4.01 -6.65 -7.02
C GLU A 54 2.90 -7.40 -7.78
N ILE A 55 2.32 -6.75 -8.79
CA ILE A 55 1.16 -7.25 -9.55
C ILE A 55 -0.03 -7.66 -8.68
N ASP A 56 -0.17 -7.04 -7.50
CA ASP A 56 -1.27 -7.34 -6.59
C ASP A 56 -2.59 -6.68 -7.05
N MET A 57 -3.31 -7.43 -7.90
CA MET A 57 -4.62 -7.04 -8.42
C MET A 57 -5.67 -6.87 -7.31
N CYS A 58 -5.59 -7.70 -6.27
CA CYS A 58 -6.51 -7.62 -5.14
C CYS A 58 -6.34 -6.30 -4.38
N SER A 59 -5.10 -5.92 -4.11
CA SER A 59 -4.81 -4.60 -3.52
C SER A 59 -5.21 -3.46 -4.45
N ALA A 60 -4.96 -3.53 -5.76
CA ALA A 60 -5.36 -2.48 -6.70
C ALA A 60 -6.89 -2.24 -6.69
N ILE A 61 -7.68 -3.32 -6.69
CA ILE A 61 -9.16 -3.26 -6.63
C ILE A 61 -9.60 -2.69 -5.28
N THR A 62 -9.02 -3.17 -4.18
CA THR A 62 -9.35 -2.69 -2.83
C THR A 62 -9.00 -1.22 -2.67
N MET A 63 -7.80 -0.80 -3.09
CA MET A 63 -7.37 0.59 -3.07
C MET A 63 -8.33 1.48 -3.86
N ARG A 64 -8.79 1.03 -5.05
CA ARG A 64 -9.76 1.81 -5.85
C ARG A 64 -11.07 2.00 -5.10
N ALA A 65 -11.62 0.94 -4.51
CA ALA A 65 -12.83 1.05 -3.70
C ALA A 65 -12.65 2.00 -2.51
N MET A 66 -11.51 1.90 -1.83
CA MET A 66 -11.17 2.75 -0.68
C MET A 66 -10.98 4.21 -1.10
N ALA A 67 -10.28 4.46 -2.21
CA ALA A 67 -10.07 5.82 -2.71
C ALA A 67 -11.39 6.50 -3.11
N LEU A 68 -12.32 5.75 -3.71
CA LEU A 68 -13.66 6.25 -4.02
C LEU A 68 -14.48 6.53 -2.76
N ALA A 69 -14.41 5.65 -1.75
CA ALA A 69 -15.14 5.83 -0.49
C ALA A 69 -14.61 7.01 0.32
N ALA A 70 -13.30 7.23 0.33
CA ALA A 70 -12.64 8.26 1.12
C ALA A 70 -12.49 9.60 0.37
N GLU A 71 -12.75 9.63 -0.94
CA GLU A 71 -12.44 10.76 -1.83
C GLU A 71 -10.99 11.27 -1.64
N SER A 72 -10.09 10.34 -1.36
CA SER A 72 -8.68 10.60 -1.08
C SER A 72 -7.80 9.43 -1.55
N PRO A 73 -6.48 9.61 -1.68
CA PRO A 73 -5.59 8.54 -2.06
C PRO A 73 -5.67 7.32 -1.13
N ALA A 74 -5.52 6.14 -1.72
CA ALA A 74 -5.28 4.90 -1.01
C ALA A 74 -3.90 4.35 -1.36
N THR A 75 -3.34 3.52 -0.51
CA THR A 75 -2.05 2.88 -0.74
C THR A 75 -2.01 1.46 -0.18
N VAL A 76 -1.05 0.66 -0.65
CA VAL A 76 -0.77 -0.68 -0.13
C VAL A 76 0.43 -0.65 0.80
N LEU A 77 0.35 -1.42 1.88
CA LEU A 77 1.40 -1.61 2.88
C LEU A 77 1.50 -3.09 3.25
N ASP A 78 2.64 -3.47 3.82
CA ASP A 78 2.85 -4.78 4.42
C ASP A 78 2.50 -4.77 5.90
N TRP A 79 1.89 -5.85 6.37
CA TRP A 79 1.97 -6.23 7.77
C TRP A 79 3.42 -6.56 8.07
N ASN A 80 4.08 -5.72 8.87
CA ASN A 80 5.50 -5.87 9.17
C ASN A 80 5.73 -6.32 10.62
N ASN A 81 6.36 -5.52 11.45
CA ASN A 81 6.75 -5.92 12.79
C ASN A 81 5.73 -5.46 13.84
N ASN A 82 5.56 -6.26 14.91
CA ASN A 82 4.94 -5.75 16.13
C ASN A 82 5.71 -4.50 16.61
N TYR A 83 5.00 -3.60 17.28
CA TYR A 83 5.61 -2.41 17.85
C TYR A 83 5.91 -2.64 19.35
N GLY A 84 7.12 -3.09 19.63
CA GLY A 84 7.53 -3.49 20.98
C GLY A 84 6.57 -4.53 21.57
N ASP A 85 6.19 -4.33 22.82
CA ASP A 85 5.26 -5.20 23.56
C ASP A 85 3.80 -4.71 23.51
N ASP A 86 3.48 -3.69 22.69
CA ASP A 86 2.12 -3.18 22.56
C ASP A 86 1.27 -4.12 21.68
N GLU A 87 0.29 -4.77 22.31
CA GLU A 87 -0.56 -5.76 21.66
C GLU A 87 -1.50 -5.18 20.58
N ASN A 88 -1.68 -3.86 20.54
CA ASN A 88 -2.55 -3.17 19.59
C ASN A 88 -1.79 -2.36 18.53
N LYS A 89 -0.46 -2.35 18.56
CA LYS A 89 0.34 -1.60 17.60
C LYS A 89 1.19 -2.49 16.71
N VAL A 90 1.29 -2.09 15.46
CA VAL A 90 2.07 -2.76 14.41
C VAL A 90 2.74 -1.71 13.53
N ILE A 91 3.92 -2.01 13.02
CA ILE A 91 4.51 -1.21 11.95
C ILE A 91 3.93 -1.70 10.63
N LEU A 92 3.26 -0.82 9.90
CA LEU A 92 2.91 -1.02 8.50
C LEU A 92 3.96 -0.32 7.64
N PHE A 93 4.43 -1.02 6.61
CA PHE A 93 5.59 -0.61 5.81
C PHE A 93 5.40 -0.99 4.34
N HIS A 94 6.02 -0.25 3.45
CA HIS A 94 6.28 -0.70 2.06
C HIS A 94 7.46 0.06 1.45
N CYS A 95 8.06 -0.46 0.38
CA CYS A 95 9.19 0.16 -0.31
C CYS A 95 8.88 1.53 -0.98
N GLY A 96 7.63 2.00 -0.96
CA GLY A 96 7.30 3.40 -1.23
C GLY A 96 6.14 3.75 -2.16
N PRO A 97 5.09 2.91 -2.37
CA PRO A 97 3.93 3.30 -3.17
C PRO A 97 3.01 4.29 -2.45
N VAL A 98 3.35 4.71 -1.24
CA VAL A 98 2.52 5.61 -0.41
C VAL A 98 2.42 6.98 -1.07
N ALA A 99 1.18 7.43 -1.27
CA ALA A 99 0.89 8.77 -1.77
C ALA A 99 1.53 9.85 -0.90
N GLN A 100 2.11 10.89 -1.50
CA GLN A 100 2.80 11.97 -0.78
C GLN A 100 1.87 12.69 0.21
N SER A 101 0.60 12.84 -0.16
CA SER A 101 -0.43 13.46 0.70
C SER A 101 -0.72 12.68 1.99
N LEU A 102 -0.39 11.38 2.04
CA LEU A 102 -0.50 10.55 3.24
C LEU A 102 0.76 10.55 4.11
N MET A 103 1.77 11.33 3.75
CA MET A 103 3.05 11.40 4.45
C MET A 103 3.18 12.66 5.31
N THR A 104 4.02 12.62 6.35
CA THR A 104 4.31 13.78 7.22
C THR A 104 5.05 14.89 6.49
N ALA A 105 5.87 14.54 5.52
CA ALA A 105 6.64 15.45 4.68
C ALA A 105 6.85 14.80 3.31
N LYS A 106 7.30 15.58 2.34
CA LYS A 106 7.66 15.06 1.02
C LYS A 106 8.73 13.98 1.17
N GLY A 107 8.47 12.81 0.58
CA GLY A 107 9.39 11.68 0.61
C GLY A 107 10.69 11.94 -0.15
N THR A 108 11.69 11.16 0.17
CA THR A 108 13.00 11.18 -0.50
C THR A 108 13.13 9.98 -1.43
N VAL A 109 13.56 10.23 -2.67
CA VAL A 109 13.85 9.14 -3.62
C VAL A 109 15.19 8.52 -3.26
N THR A 110 15.20 7.23 -2.99
CA THR A 110 16.38 6.47 -2.55
C THR A 110 16.57 5.18 -3.33
N GLU A 111 17.70 4.52 -3.09
CA GLU A 111 17.94 3.16 -3.55
C GLU A 111 17.19 2.15 -2.68
N HIS A 112 16.71 1.09 -3.29
CA HIS A 112 16.17 -0.04 -2.56
C HIS A 112 17.28 -0.81 -1.84
N LYS A 113 17.33 -0.72 -0.51
CA LYS A 113 18.46 -1.24 0.30
C LYS A 113 18.78 -2.72 0.06
N MET A 114 17.79 -3.55 -0.27
CA MET A 114 18.03 -4.98 -0.52
C MET A 114 18.74 -5.23 -1.85
N PHE A 115 18.43 -4.46 -2.90
CA PHE A 115 19.10 -4.57 -4.20
C PHE A 115 20.45 -3.89 -4.17
N ALA A 116 20.54 -2.68 -3.64
CA ALA A 116 21.79 -1.90 -3.56
C ALA A 116 22.88 -2.61 -2.74
N LYS A 117 22.50 -3.49 -1.80
CA LYS A 117 23.47 -4.30 -1.02
C LYS A 117 24.34 -5.20 -1.93
N ASN A 118 23.74 -5.78 -2.97
CA ASN A 118 24.42 -6.71 -3.87
C ASN A 118 24.89 -6.04 -5.17
N ASP A 119 24.28 -4.96 -5.58
CA ASP A 119 24.57 -4.21 -6.79
C ASP A 119 24.38 -2.70 -6.54
N PRO A 120 25.41 -2.02 -5.99
CA PRO A 120 25.34 -0.58 -5.70
C PRO A 120 24.94 0.24 -6.93
N GLY A 121 24.04 1.21 -6.73
CA GLY A 121 23.45 2.00 -7.81
C GLY A 121 22.30 1.32 -8.54
N SER A 122 21.81 0.18 -8.05
CA SER A 122 20.59 -0.47 -8.53
C SER A 122 19.40 -0.17 -7.65
N GLY A 123 18.18 -0.34 -8.20
CA GLY A 123 16.95 -0.18 -7.42
C GLY A 123 16.60 1.26 -7.03
N TRP A 124 17.07 2.26 -7.79
CA TRP A 124 16.63 3.64 -7.59
C TRP A 124 15.16 3.83 -7.87
N GLY A 125 14.48 4.56 -6.99
CA GLY A 125 13.06 4.90 -7.12
C GLY A 125 12.19 4.48 -5.97
N CYS A 126 12.76 3.98 -4.86
CA CYS A 126 12.05 3.92 -3.59
C CYS A 126 11.65 5.34 -3.16
N ASN A 127 10.50 5.45 -2.49
CA ASN A 127 10.05 6.68 -1.88
C ASN A 127 10.13 6.49 -0.36
N GLU A 128 11.03 7.21 0.28
CA GLU A 128 11.32 7.04 1.71
C GLU A 128 10.72 8.17 2.54
N GLY A 129 9.97 7.80 3.59
CA GLY A 129 9.36 8.76 4.48
C GLY A 129 8.46 8.14 5.54
N ARG A 130 7.76 8.99 6.28
CA ARG A 130 6.85 8.60 7.35
C ARG A 130 5.41 8.87 6.98
N ILE A 131 4.54 7.90 7.24
CA ILE A 131 3.10 8.06 7.14
C ILE A 131 2.64 9.00 8.25
N LYS A 132 1.81 9.99 7.92
CA LYS A 132 1.32 10.99 8.88
C LYS A 132 0.38 10.35 9.92
N PRO A 133 0.38 10.82 11.18
CA PRO A 133 -0.64 10.45 12.14
C PRO A 133 -2.03 10.84 11.63
N MET A 134 -2.92 9.84 11.50
CA MET A 134 -4.28 10.07 10.98
C MET A 134 -5.18 8.87 11.27
N PRO A 135 -6.50 9.04 11.40
CA PRO A 135 -7.45 7.94 11.37
C PRO A 135 -7.42 7.29 9.97
N VAL A 136 -7.48 5.97 9.92
CA VAL A 136 -7.47 5.21 8.67
C VAL A 136 -8.44 4.04 8.71
N THR A 137 -8.86 3.63 7.54
CA THR A 137 -9.44 2.30 7.31
C THR A 137 -8.37 1.42 6.70
N ILE A 138 -8.25 0.20 7.21
CA ILE A 138 -7.42 -0.87 6.63
C ILE A 138 -8.35 -1.90 5.99
N SER A 139 -8.00 -2.36 4.79
CA SER A 139 -8.79 -3.35 4.06
C SER A 139 -7.93 -4.10 3.06
N ASN A 140 -8.32 -5.30 2.72
CA ASN A 140 -7.86 -5.97 1.49
C ASN A 140 -8.86 -7.03 1.08
N CYS A 141 -8.77 -7.46 -0.17
CA CYS A 141 -9.54 -8.59 -0.68
C CYS A 141 -8.61 -9.72 -1.12
N GLN A 142 -9.19 -10.90 -1.28
CA GLN A 142 -8.55 -12.06 -1.91
C GLN A 142 -9.58 -12.94 -2.59
N THR A 143 -9.12 -13.76 -3.52
CA THR A 143 -9.94 -14.80 -4.12
C THR A 143 -9.61 -16.17 -3.50
N LYS A 144 -10.64 -16.91 -3.11
CA LYS A 144 -10.50 -18.27 -2.57
C LYS A 144 -11.71 -19.11 -2.94
N ASP A 145 -11.47 -20.26 -3.54
CA ASP A 145 -12.51 -21.23 -3.93
C ASP A 145 -13.63 -20.59 -4.78
N GLY A 146 -13.26 -19.71 -5.72
CA GLY A 146 -14.19 -19.00 -6.60
C GLY A 146 -14.99 -17.87 -5.93
N LYS A 147 -14.64 -17.48 -4.70
CA LYS A 147 -15.26 -16.39 -3.96
C LYS A 147 -14.28 -15.26 -3.74
N ILE A 148 -14.80 -14.05 -3.61
CA ILE A 148 -14.05 -12.89 -3.13
C ILE A 148 -14.31 -12.78 -1.63
N LEU A 149 -13.24 -12.70 -0.86
CA LEU A 149 -13.26 -12.45 0.57
C LEU A 149 -12.66 -11.07 0.81
N VAL A 150 -13.30 -10.28 1.66
CA VAL A 150 -12.86 -8.92 2.00
C VAL A 150 -12.82 -8.77 3.52
N TYR A 151 -11.84 -8.07 4.02
CA TYR A 151 -11.87 -7.55 5.39
C TYR A 151 -11.78 -6.04 5.39
N ALA A 152 -12.36 -5.40 6.38
CA ALA A 152 -12.19 -3.98 6.65
C ALA A 152 -12.15 -3.74 8.16
N SER A 153 -11.27 -2.86 8.61
CA SER A 153 -11.16 -2.46 10.01
C SER A 153 -10.76 -1.00 10.11
N GLU A 154 -11.25 -0.33 11.11
CA GLU A 154 -10.77 0.99 11.48
C GLU A 154 -9.48 0.87 12.30
N ALA A 155 -8.61 1.85 12.12
CA ALA A 155 -7.32 1.96 12.75
C ALA A 155 -6.88 3.42 12.78
N ARG A 156 -5.69 3.69 13.30
CA ARG A 156 -5.07 5.01 13.17
C ARG A 156 -3.56 4.91 13.13
N PHE A 157 -2.92 5.69 12.30
CA PHE A 157 -1.48 5.94 12.44
C PHE A 157 -1.24 6.90 13.59
N THR A 158 -0.20 6.59 14.36
CA THR A 158 0.23 7.37 15.53
C THR A 158 1.51 8.14 15.23
N ASP A 159 1.91 9.02 16.15
CA ASP A 159 3.18 9.72 16.08
C ASP A 159 4.33 8.99 16.81
N ASP A 160 4.13 7.70 17.07
CA ASP A 160 5.15 6.89 17.72
C ASP A 160 6.40 6.77 16.82
N PRO A 161 7.60 6.83 17.38
CA PRO A 161 8.84 6.77 16.62
C PRO A 161 9.05 5.38 16.00
N ILE A 162 9.68 5.35 14.85
CA ILE A 162 10.18 4.13 14.22
C ILE A 162 11.70 4.16 14.28
N GLU A 163 12.29 3.04 14.67
CA GLU A 163 13.76 2.89 14.75
C GLU A 163 14.43 3.23 13.41
N ASP A 164 15.67 3.70 13.50
CA ASP A 164 16.50 3.94 12.32
C ASP A 164 16.76 2.63 11.56
N GLY A 165 16.76 2.71 10.24
CA GLY A 165 17.04 1.55 9.39
C GLY A 165 15.87 1.10 8.51
N TYR A 166 14.65 1.52 8.80
CA TYR A 166 13.56 1.36 7.84
C TYR A 166 13.84 2.18 6.59
N PHE A 167 13.68 1.55 5.44
CA PHE A 167 13.67 2.22 4.15
C PHE A 167 12.23 2.24 3.62
N GLY A 168 11.97 3.03 2.57
CA GLY A 168 10.60 3.16 2.07
C GLY A 168 9.70 3.97 2.99
N CYS A 169 8.42 3.67 2.96
CA CYS A 169 7.40 4.36 3.76
C CYS A 169 6.92 3.48 4.90
N ALA A 170 6.89 4.02 6.10
CA ALA A 170 6.45 3.28 7.28
C ALA A 170 5.68 4.19 8.26
N GLY A 171 4.84 3.57 9.08
CA GLY A 171 4.13 4.21 10.18
C GLY A 171 3.74 3.21 11.25
N VAL A 172 3.63 3.66 12.50
CA VAL A 172 3.08 2.86 13.60
C VAL A 172 1.57 2.97 13.56
N CYS A 173 0.90 1.84 13.35
CA CYS A 173 -0.54 1.77 13.24
C CYS A 173 -1.14 1.11 14.51
N GLU A 174 -2.02 1.82 15.19
CA GLU A 174 -2.79 1.31 16.30
C GLU A 174 -4.12 0.73 15.80
N ILE A 175 -4.36 -0.52 16.14
CA ILE A 175 -5.51 -1.30 15.68
C ILE A 175 -6.15 -2.00 16.89
N PRO A 176 -7.35 -1.61 17.32
CA PRO A 176 -8.02 -2.28 18.44
C PRO A 176 -8.17 -3.79 18.19
N ASP A 177 -7.87 -4.62 19.19
CA ASP A 177 -7.93 -6.09 19.11
C ASP A 177 -7.05 -6.68 17.99
N LEU A 178 -5.88 -6.10 17.80
CA LEU A 178 -4.96 -6.45 16.70
C LEU A 178 -4.62 -7.95 16.67
N GLN A 179 -4.26 -8.54 17.81
CA GLN A 179 -3.82 -9.94 17.85
C GLN A 179 -4.91 -10.91 17.36
N ASN A 180 -6.16 -10.73 17.79
CA ASN A 180 -7.27 -11.54 17.29
C ASN A 180 -7.56 -11.28 15.81
N LYS A 181 -7.41 -10.04 15.34
CA LYS A 181 -7.56 -9.70 13.91
C LYS A 181 -6.50 -10.39 13.07
N LEU A 182 -5.23 -10.34 13.48
CA LEU A 182 -4.14 -11.03 12.78
C LEU A 182 -4.37 -12.55 12.69
N ILE A 183 -4.82 -13.17 13.79
CA ILE A 183 -5.18 -14.60 13.79
C ILE A 183 -6.31 -14.89 12.80
N ARG A 184 -7.33 -14.04 12.74
CA ARG A 184 -8.45 -14.20 11.78
C ARG A 184 -7.98 -14.02 10.34
N LEU A 185 -7.13 -13.03 10.06
CA LEU A 185 -6.55 -12.82 8.73
C LEU A 185 -5.71 -14.02 8.30
N ALA A 186 -4.84 -14.51 9.17
CA ALA A 186 -4.01 -15.69 8.90
C ALA A 186 -4.84 -16.94 8.65
N ARG A 187 -5.87 -17.22 9.47
CA ARG A 187 -6.79 -18.35 9.29
C ARG A 187 -7.64 -18.19 8.01
N GLY A 188 -7.99 -16.96 7.65
CA GLY A 188 -8.67 -16.64 6.40
C GLY A 188 -7.79 -16.85 5.17
N GLY A 189 -6.46 -16.94 5.35
CA GLY A 189 -5.47 -17.06 4.27
C GLY A 189 -5.18 -15.74 3.58
N PHE A 190 -5.47 -14.60 4.22
CA PHE A 190 -5.08 -13.29 3.69
C PHE A 190 -3.58 -13.14 3.65
N LYS A 191 -3.10 -12.47 2.61
CA LYS A 191 -1.68 -12.23 2.37
C LYS A 191 -1.14 -11.11 3.26
N HIS A 192 0.15 -10.83 3.13
CA HIS A 192 0.84 -9.81 3.93
C HIS A 192 0.50 -8.36 3.51
N HIS A 193 -0.04 -8.14 2.33
CA HIS A 193 -0.49 -6.82 1.92
C HIS A 193 -1.79 -6.40 2.61
N THR A 194 -1.85 -5.15 3.02
CA THR A 194 -3.08 -4.44 3.40
C THR A 194 -3.14 -3.10 2.71
N SER A 195 -4.34 -2.68 2.31
CA SER A 195 -4.55 -1.33 1.76
C SER A 195 -5.04 -0.40 2.84
N ILE A 196 -4.68 0.88 2.75
CA ILE A 196 -5.17 1.92 3.65
C ILE A 196 -5.71 3.12 2.88
N CYS A 197 -6.69 3.81 3.46
CA CYS A 197 -7.09 5.17 3.11
C CYS A 197 -7.33 5.99 4.37
N GLU A 198 -7.27 7.31 4.25
CA GLU A 198 -7.60 8.22 5.36
C GLU A 198 -9.08 8.15 5.72
N GLY A 199 -9.40 8.20 7.02
CA GLY A 199 -10.76 8.24 7.54
C GLY A 199 -11.38 6.88 7.87
N HIS A 200 -12.63 6.91 8.34
CA HIS A 200 -13.39 5.75 8.80
C HIS A 200 -14.40 5.30 7.73
N MET A 201 -13.94 4.46 6.78
CA MET A 201 -14.70 4.00 5.62
C MET A 201 -15.21 2.56 5.76
N LYS A 202 -14.98 1.91 6.90
CA LYS A 202 -15.31 0.49 7.11
C LYS A 202 -16.78 0.17 6.80
N ASP A 203 -17.70 0.97 7.29
CA ASP A 203 -19.12 0.68 7.12
C ASP A 203 -19.59 0.98 5.70
N ILE A 204 -19.02 1.99 5.04
CA ILE A 204 -19.25 2.30 3.61
C ILE A 204 -18.77 1.13 2.75
N LEU A 205 -17.55 0.65 2.98
CA LEU A 205 -16.99 -0.49 2.26
C LEU A 205 -17.80 -1.76 2.50
N LYS A 206 -18.22 -2.01 3.76
CA LYS A 206 -19.07 -3.14 4.10
C LYS A 206 -20.37 -3.09 3.32
N GLU A 207 -21.07 -1.95 3.33
CA GLU A 207 -22.32 -1.78 2.59
C GLU A 207 -22.14 -2.02 1.09
N ALA A 208 -21.08 -1.43 0.50
CA ALA A 208 -20.79 -1.60 -0.91
C ALA A 208 -20.52 -3.07 -1.29
N PHE A 209 -19.66 -3.75 -0.54
CA PHE A 209 -19.29 -5.14 -0.85
C PHE A 209 -20.41 -6.14 -0.55
N THR A 210 -21.17 -5.97 0.55
CA THR A 210 -22.22 -6.93 0.93
C THR A 210 -23.55 -6.64 0.21
N THR A 211 -24.08 -5.41 0.34
CA THR A 211 -25.42 -5.08 -0.16
C THR A 211 -25.46 -4.94 -1.67
N TYR A 212 -24.47 -4.28 -2.26
CA TYR A 212 -24.48 -3.98 -3.69
C TYR A 212 -23.74 -5.02 -4.54
N LEU A 213 -22.66 -5.60 -4.04
CA LEU A 213 -21.84 -6.56 -4.80
C LEU A 213 -22.06 -8.03 -4.37
N GLY A 214 -22.67 -8.28 -3.21
CA GLY A 214 -23.03 -9.63 -2.75
C GLY A 214 -21.85 -10.48 -2.28
N TYR A 215 -20.80 -9.84 -1.76
CA TYR A 215 -19.59 -10.51 -1.23
C TYR A 215 -19.63 -10.69 0.29
#